data_cabaa0cc5467575a5f2c0f4465baaac4
#
_entry.id   cabaa0cc5467575a5f2c0f4465baaac4
#
_cell.length_a   1.000
_cell.length_b   1.000
_cell.length_c   1.000
_cell.angle_alpha   90.00
_cell.angle_beta   90.00
_cell.angle_gamma   90.00
#
_symmetry.space_group_name_H-M   'P 1'
#
loop_
_entity.id
_entity.type
_entity.pdbx_description
1 polymer ?
#
loop_
_entity_poly.entity_id
_entity_poly.type
_entity_poly.pdbx_seq_one_letter_code
_entity_poly.pdbx_strand_id
1 'polypeptide(L)'
;YRGEHGEVVNTLYNIIINAGPVAVAIFFMITGFLFFDKLISSKGSLSPREFFIKRIYRIAPMYYFAVAAAFLASSVYGLSRVDDIWGYLSLRLGWFTFSLFPYEGFTDHIKYGRITAGVFWTLAIEWKFYLILPLLTVFCGGLISASVFVLVSTLFITYLFCFGVINPHDSSLLLCFMAGMFSACLRNYNNSTVNNILKSWVVGVFSVYLICLAMIKYPDAYNPYVIVYYFLFFICVSNGNTLLGVMRFTPLRFIGLISYSIYLMHGIILNLSVHFMGDSFGYKSMVFTAIPITIFICTTTYIFIERKFSHASKSNIVTRITASKIHEQ
;
A
#
# COMPACT_ATOMS: atom_id res chain seq x y z
N TYR A 1 32.13 -16.52 -21.12
CA TYR A 1 32.09 -15.09 -20.74
C TYR A 1 30.76 -14.37 -21.09
N ARG A 2 29.96 -14.88 -22.07
CA ARG A 2 28.63 -14.31 -22.37
C ARG A 2 27.50 -14.78 -21.41
N GLY A 3 27.66 -15.89 -20.74
CA GLY A 3 26.65 -16.45 -19.84
C GLY A 3 26.49 -15.67 -18.52
N GLU A 4 27.60 -15.37 -17.84
CA GLU A 4 27.57 -14.73 -16.52
C GLU A 4 27.04 -13.29 -16.54
N HIS A 5 27.39 -12.50 -17.58
CA HIS A 5 26.85 -11.15 -17.75
C HIS A 5 25.34 -11.16 -18.04
N GLY A 6 24.83 -12.17 -18.75
CA GLY A 6 23.40 -12.32 -19.00
C GLY A 6 22.60 -12.66 -17.74
N GLU A 7 23.12 -13.52 -16.89
CA GLU A 7 22.46 -13.91 -15.61
C GLU A 7 22.41 -12.75 -14.61
N VAL A 8 23.51 -11.99 -14.47
CA VAL A 8 23.54 -10.81 -13.58
C VAL A 8 22.57 -9.74 -14.04
N VAL A 9 22.47 -9.47 -15.34
CA VAL A 9 21.52 -8.50 -15.90
C VAL A 9 20.07 -8.96 -15.66
N ASN A 10 19.78 -10.24 -15.85
CA ASN A 10 18.45 -10.80 -15.58
C ASN A 10 18.10 -10.74 -14.08
N THR A 11 19.06 -11.00 -13.21
CA THR A 11 18.88 -10.93 -11.76
C THR A 11 18.54 -9.51 -11.29
N LEU A 12 19.31 -8.50 -11.73
CA LEU A 12 19.05 -7.10 -11.43
C LEU A 12 17.71 -6.63 -11.97
N TYR A 13 17.38 -7.05 -13.18
CA TYR A 13 16.10 -6.76 -13.82
C TYR A 13 14.92 -7.31 -13.01
N ASN A 14 15.01 -8.57 -12.55
CA ASN A 14 13.98 -9.19 -11.72
C ASN A 14 13.80 -8.47 -10.38
N ILE A 15 14.88 -8.06 -9.73
CA ILE A 15 14.83 -7.29 -8.49
C ILE A 15 14.11 -5.95 -8.72
N ILE A 16 14.46 -5.21 -9.77
CA ILE A 16 13.87 -3.90 -10.06
C ILE A 16 12.37 -4.02 -10.37
N ILE A 17 11.99 -4.99 -11.20
CA ILE A 17 10.57 -5.19 -11.57
C ILE A 17 9.74 -5.62 -10.37
N ASN A 18 10.26 -6.53 -9.54
CA ASN A 18 9.52 -7.04 -8.39
C ASN A 18 9.51 -6.09 -7.19
N ALA A 19 10.37 -5.07 -7.13
CA ALA A 19 10.45 -4.14 -6.00
C ALA A 19 9.12 -3.41 -5.73
N GLY A 20 8.45 -2.93 -6.78
CA GLY A 20 7.14 -2.27 -6.66
C GLY A 20 6.05 -3.22 -6.11
N PRO A 21 5.78 -4.35 -6.76
CA PRO A 21 4.83 -5.35 -6.27
C PRO A 21 5.10 -5.85 -4.85
N VAL A 22 6.38 -6.10 -4.48
CA VAL A 22 6.76 -6.45 -3.11
C VAL A 22 6.43 -5.35 -2.11
N ALA A 23 6.70 -4.08 -2.46
CA ALA A 23 6.34 -2.95 -1.61
C ALA A 23 4.82 -2.85 -1.41
N VAL A 24 4.02 -3.14 -2.42
CA VAL A 24 2.55 -3.21 -2.33
C VAL A 24 2.09 -4.37 -1.45
N ALA A 25 2.70 -5.55 -1.56
CA ALA A 25 2.40 -6.68 -0.69
C ALA A 25 2.67 -6.34 0.78
N ILE A 26 3.82 -5.73 1.08
CA ILE A 26 4.15 -5.23 2.43
C ILE A 26 3.17 -4.15 2.87
N PHE A 27 2.72 -3.27 2.00
CA PHE A 27 1.71 -2.25 2.30
C PHE A 27 0.38 -2.88 2.77
N PHE A 28 -0.09 -3.95 2.13
CA PHE A 28 -1.28 -4.68 2.60
C PHE A 28 -1.05 -5.37 3.95
N MET A 29 0.16 -5.89 4.20
CA MET A 29 0.52 -6.42 5.53
C MET A 29 0.51 -5.31 6.60
N ILE A 30 1.05 -4.12 6.29
CA ILE A 30 1.01 -2.95 7.20
C ILE A 30 -0.45 -2.59 7.51
N THR A 31 -1.31 -2.55 6.52
CA THR A 31 -2.73 -2.23 6.67
C THR A 31 -3.42 -3.25 7.58
N GLY A 32 -3.27 -4.55 7.29
CA GLY A 32 -3.79 -5.61 8.15
C GLY A 32 -3.30 -5.51 9.60
N PHE A 33 -2.00 -5.29 9.78
CA PHE A 33 -1.36 -5.15 11.09
C PHE A 33 -1.91 -3.96 11.89
N LEU A 34 -1.85 -2.74 11.32
CA LEU A 34 -2.19 -1.52 12.07
C LEU A 34 -3.64 -1.50 12.53
N PHE A 35 -4.54 -1.96 11.68
CA PHE A 35 -5.96 -1.93 12.04
C PHE A 35 -6.35 -3.07 12.97
N PHE A 36 -5.79 -4.24 12.76
CA PHE A 36 -6.09 -5.38 13.63
C PHE A 36 -5.44 -5.23 15.02
N ASP A 37 -4.22 -4.70 15.10
CA ASP A 37 -3.56 -4.33 16.35
C ASP A 37 -4.41 -3.35 17.16
N LYS A 38 -4.99 -2.34 16.48
CA LYS A 38 -5.91 -1.40 17.11
C LYS A 38 -7.19 -2.07 17.60
N LEU A 39 -7.78 -2.99 16.82
CA LEU A 39 -8.98 -3.72 17.22
C LEU A 39 -8.72 -4.60 18.45
N ILE A 40 -7.61 -5.34 18.48
CA ILE A 40 -7.23 -6.16 19.64
C ILE A 40 -7.03 -5.26 20.87
N SER A 41 -6.26 -4.18 20.73
CA SER A 41 -5.97 -3.25 21.83
C SER A 41 -7.22 -2.57 22.39
N SER A 42 -8.24 -2.33 21.57
CA SER A 42 -9.52 -1.77 21.97
C SER A 42 -10.58 -2.81 22.34
N LYS A 43 -10.22 -4.10 22.38
CA LYS A 43 -11.13 -5.23 22.63
C LYS A 43 -12.36 -5.22 21.74
N GLY A 44 -12.15 -4.92 20.44
CA GLY A 44 -13.22 -4.83 19.45
C GLY A 44 -14.04 -3.54 19.51
N SER A 45 -13.71 -2.60 20.38
CA SER A 45 -14.40 -1.30 20.46
C SER A 45 -13.92 -0.37 19.35
N LEU A 46 -14.68 -0.29 18.28
CA LEU A 46 -14.44 0.60 17.15
C LEU A 46 -15.69 1.46 16.91
N SER A 47 -15.52 2.78 16.85
CA SER A 47 -16.55 3.66 16.30
C SER A 47 -16.40 3.69 14.77
N PRO A 48 -17.31 3.05 13.99
CA PRO A 48 -17.17 3.00 12.54
C PRO A 48 -17.15 4.40 11.91
N ARG A 49 -18.00 5.30 12.41
CA ARG A 49 -18.09 6.69 11.92
C ARG A 49 -16.77 7.43 12.06
N GLU A 50 -16.15 7.40 13.24
CA GLU A 50 -14.85 8.05 13.46
C GLU A 50 -13.74 7.41 12.65
N PHE A 51 -13.78 6.10 12.51
CA PHE A 51 -12.82 5.35 11.71
C PHE A 51 -12.86 5.81 10.26
N PHE A 52 -14.05 5.81 9.62
CA PHE A 52 -14.18 6.20 8.22
C PHE A 52 -13.85 7.68 8.00
N ILE A 53 -14.29 8.57 8.88
CA ILE A 53 -13.92 9.99 8.80
C ILE A 53 -12.41 10.16 8.80
N LYS A 54 -11.68 9.52 9.74
CA LYS A 54 -10.21 9.59 9.80
C LYS A 54 -9.54 9.08 8.52
N ARG A 55 -10.09 8.04 7.89
CA ARG A 55 -9.56 7.49 6.63
C ARG A 55 -9.82 8.41 5.45
N ILE A 56 -11.04 8.92 5.32
CA ILE A 56 -11.40 9.88 4.26
C ILE A 56 -10.48 11.11 4.33
N TYR A 57 -10.33 11.75 5.49
CA TYR A 57 -9.45 12.92 5.64
C TYR A 57 -7.98 12.62 5.33
N ARG A 58 -7.52 11.39 5.52
CA ARG A 58 -6.16 10.99 5.22
C ARG A 58 -5.94 10.67 3.74
N ILE A 59 -6.90 10.00 3.10
CA ILE A 59 -6.72 9.41 1.76
C ILE A 59 -7.27 10.35 0.69
N ALA A 60 -8.50 10.85 0.85
CA ALA A 60 -9.23 11.56 -0.19
C ALA A 60 -8.53 12.82 -0.72
N PRO A 61 -7.95 13.71 0.10
CA PRO A 61 -7.39 14.96 -0.41
C PRO A 61 -6.26 14.72 -1.42
N MET A 62 -5.32 13.83 -1.09
CA MET A 62 -4.20 13.52 -1.96
C MET A 62 -4.63 12.66 -3.16
N TYR A 63 -5.60 11.76 -2.95
CA TYR A 63 -6.17 10.95 -4.02
C TYR A 63 -6.81 11.83 -5.11
N TYR A 64 -7.70 12.75 -4.74
CA TYR A 64 -8.35 13.62 -5.72
C TYR A 64 -7.39 14.60 -6.37
N PHE A 65 -6.36 15.05 -5.66
CA PHE A 65 -5.28 15.83 -6.24
C PHE A 65 -4.53 15.01 -7.31
N ALA A 66 -4.18 13.78 -7.03
CA ALA A 66 -3.49 12.89 -7.99
C ALA A 66 -4.38 12.56 -9.20
N VAL A 67 -5.68 12.34 -8.99
CA VAL A 67 -6.65 12.15 -10.08
C VAL A 67 -6.71 13.39 -10.96
N ALA A 68 -6.83 14.58 -10.39
CA ALA A 68 -6.82 15.84 -11.15
C ALA A 68 -5.50 16.04 -11.92
N ALA A 69 -4.36 15.75 -11.28
CA ALA A 69 -3.04 15.82 -11.93
C ALA A 69 -2.93 14.82 -13.09
N ALA A 70 -3.50 13.61 -12.95
CA ALA A 70 -3.51 12.61 -14.01
C ALA A 70 -4.39 13.04 -15.20
N PHE A 71 -5.55 13.66 -14.95
CA PHE A 71 -6.38 14.24 -16.01
C PHE A 71 -5.67 15.38 -16.74
N LEU A 72 -5.00 16.28 -15.99
CA LEU A 72 -4.19 17.35 -16.59
C LEU A 72 -3.02 16.78 -17.40
N ALA A 73 -2.31 15.79 -16.87
CA ALA A 73 -1.23 15.11 -17.61
C ALA A 73 -1.75 14.42 -18.87
N SER A 74 -2.95 13.87 -18.85
CA SER A 74 -3.55 13.22 -20.03
C SER A 74 -3.86 14.20 -21.16
N SER A 75 -4.17 15.46 -20.85
CA SER A 75 -4.47 16.48 -21.86
C SER A 75 -3.28 16.81 -22.77
N VAL A 76 -2.04 16.56 -22.30
CA VAL A 76 -0.81 16.72 -23.10
C VAL A 76 -0.79 15.77 -24.30
N TYR A 77 -1.49 14.62 -24.19
CA TYR A 77 -1.55 13.61 -25.25
C TYR A 77 -2.74 13.76 -26.19
N GLY A 78 -3.51 14.82 -26.04
CA GLY A 78 -4.71 15.12 -26.82
C GLY A 78 -6.00 14.77 -26.08
N LEU A 79 -7.06 15.50 -26.41
CA LEU A 79 -8.39 15.24 -25.87
C LEU A 79 -9.09 14.14 -26.70
N SER A 80 -9.81 13.25 -26.02
CA SER A 80 -10.64 12.25 -26.69
C SER A 80 -11.76 12.90 -27.48
N ARG A 81 -12.10 12.38 -28.66
CA ARG A 81 -13.40 12.63 -29.27
C ARG A 81 -14.48 11.98 -28.41
N VAL A 82 -15.47 12.75 -28.03
CA VAL A 82 -16.58 12.30 -27.20
C VAL A 82 -17.78 12.08 -28.12
N ASP A 83 -17.94 10.86 -28.61
CA ASP A 83 -19.09 10.47 -29.43
C ASP A 83 -20.29 10.10 -28.55
N ASP A 84 -20.05 9.58 -27.34
CA ASP A 84 -21.06 9.30 -26.31
C ASP A 84 -20.70 9.96 -24.99
N ILE A 85 -21.39 11.06 -24.66
CA ILE A 85 -21.16 11.84 -23.43
C ILE A 85 -21.49 11.03 -22.16
N TRP A 86 -22.50 10.19 -22.20
CA TRP A 86 -22.93 9.41 -21.03
C TRP A 86 -21.97 8.26 -20.73
N GLY A 87 -21.53 7.54 -21.75
CA GLY A 87 -20.48 6.53 -21.63
C GLY A 87 -19.18 7.16 -21.13
N TYR A 88 -18.79 8.31 -21.70
CA TYR A 88 -17.61 9.06 -21.28
C TYR A 88 -17.68 9.47 -19.81
N LEU A 89 -18.78 10.03 -19.34
CA LEU A 89 -18.94 10.47 -17.95
C LEU A 89 -19.00 9.29 -16.97
N SER A 90 -19.73 8.22 -17.31
CA SER A 90 -19.88 7.07 -16.43
C SER A 90 -18.54 6.40 -16.10
N LEU A 91 -17.67 6.24 -17.10
CA LEU A 91 -16.34 5.64 -16.93
C LEU A 91 -15.40 6.55 -16.11
N ARG A 92 -15.56 7.86 -16.21
CA ARG A 92 -14.77 8.82 -15.44
C ARG A 92 -15.27 9.01 -14.01
N LEU A 93 -16.54 8.82 -13.76
CA LEU A 93 -17.10 8.82 -12.41
C LEU A 93 -16.46 7.70 -11.53
N GLY A 94 -16.03 6.59 -12.12
CA GLY A 94 -15.28 5.55 -11.42
C GLY A 94 -14.03 6.07 -10.69
N TRP A 95 -13.37 7.10 -11.23
CA TRP A 95 -12.22 7.73 -10.60
C TRP A 95 -12.55 8.48 -9.30
N PHE A 96 -13.79 8.96 -9.15
CA PHE A 96 -14.22 9.67 -7.93
C PHE A 96 -14.64 8.73 -6.80
N THR A 97 -14.71 7.43 -7.06
CA THR A 97 -15.10 6.40 -6.10
C THR A 97 -13.93 5.61 -5.52
N PHE A 98 -12.72 6.17 -5.48
CA PHE A 98 -11.50 5.49 -5.06
C PHE A 98 -11.22 4.21 -5.86
N SER A 99 -11.57 4.21 -7.13
CA SER A 99 -11.45 3.03 -8.01
C SER A 99 -12.25 1.80 -7.56
N LEU A 100 -13.27 1.97 -6.72
CA LEU A 100 -14.16 0.88 -6.28
C LEU A 100 -15.05 0.36 -7.42
N PHE A 101 -15.42 1.24 -8.34
CA PHE A 101 -16.18 0.89 -9.54
C PHE A 101 -15.25 0.83 -10.76
N PRO A 102 -15.65 0.11 -11.81
CA PRO A 102 -14.88 0.08 -13.06
C PRO A 102 -14.60 1.49 -13.58
N TYR A 103 -13.39 1.70 -14.04
CA TYR A 103 -12.93 2.95 -14.65
C TYR A 103 -12.05 2.62 -15.85
N GLU A 104 -12.14 3.47 -16.89
CA GLU A 104 -11.30 3.34 -18.08
C GLU A 104 -10.24 4.42 -18.16
N GLY A 105 -9.45 4.39 -19.23
CA GLY A 105 -8.37 5.32 -19.49
C GLY A 105 -8.79 6.79 -19.47
N PHE A 106 -7.80 7.65 -19.29
CA PHE A 106 -8.01 9.11 -19.29
C PHE A 106 -8.42 9.64 -20.66
N THR A 107 -7.99 8.97 -21.73
CA THR A 107 -8.35 9.24 -23.13
C THR A 107 -8.47 7.90 -23.86
N ASP A 108 -9.15 7.88 -25.03
CA ASP A 108 -9.33 6.68 -25.85
C ASP A 108 -7.99 6.12 -26.36
N HIS A 109 -6.99 6.98 -26.43
CA HIS A 109 -5.64 6.64 -26.87
C HIS A 109 -4.70 6.21 -25.77
N ILE A 110 -4.99 6.51 -24.49
CA ILE A 110 -4.07 6.28 -23.39
C ILE A 110 -4.75 5.53 -22.24
N LYS A 111 -4.38 4.27 -22.08
CA LYS A 111 -4.77 3.46 -20.91
C LYS A 111 -4.28 4.13 -19.63
N TYR A 112 -5.12 4.18 -18.60
CA TYR A 112 -4.79 4.75 -17.28
C TYR A 112 -3.45 4.25 -16.71
N GLY A 113 -3.11 2.98 -16.95
CA GLY A 113 -1.86 2.38 -16.48
C GLY A 113 -0.60 3.03 -17.02
N ARG A 114 -0.65 3.69 -18.18
CA ARG A 114 0.50 4.43 -18.72
C ARG A 114 0.77 5.71 -17.96
N ILE A 115 -0.27 6.46 -17.58
CA ILE A 115 -0.11 7.75 -16.89
C ILE A 115 0.17 7.56 -15.41
N THR A 116 -0.50 6.63 -14.74
CA THR A 116 -0.48 6.48 -13.29
C THR A 116 0.42 5.33 -12.81
N ALA A 117 1.17 4.70 -13.70
CA ALA A 117 1.88 3.43 -13.43
C ALA A 117 0.96 2.33 -12.87
N GLY A 118 -0.35 2.44 -13.12
CA GLY A 118 -1.34 1.45 -12.74
C GLY A 118 -1.55 1.27 -11.24
N VAL A 119 -1.24 2.25 -10.39
CA VAL A 119 -1.20 2.04 -8.92
C VAL A 119 -2.55 2.18 -8.21
N PHE A 120 -3.56 2.76 -8.83
CA PHE A 120 -4.82 3.12 -8.15
C PHE A 120 -5.69 1.93 -7.74
N TRP A 121 -5.55 0.76 -8.37
CA TRP A 121 -6.31 -0.45 -8.02
C TRP A 121 -6.11 -0.89 -6.56
N THR A 122 -4.95 -0.62 -5.98
CA THR A 122 -4.65 -1.00 -4.59
C THR A 122 -5.52 -0.27 -3.58
N LEU A 123 -5.92 0.97 -3.89
CA LEU A 123 -6.83 1.75 -3.06
C LEU A 123 -8.22 1.11 -3.01
N ALA A 124 -8.71 0.56 -4.12
CA ALA A 124 -9.98 -0.18 -4.13
C ALA A 124 -9.94 -1.37 -3.17
N ILE A 125 -8.83 -2.11 -3.15
CA ILE A 125 -8.64 -3.25 -2.24
C ILE A 125 -8.56 -2.78 -0.78
N GLU A 126 -7.83 -1.69 -0.52
CA GLU A 126 -7.73 -1.08 0.79
C GLU A 126 -9.11 -0.63 1.31
N TRP A 127 -9.93 0.01 0.47
CA TRP A 127 -11.29 0.40 0.82
C TRP A 127 -12.20 -0.80 1.08
N LYS A 128 -12.11 -1.87 0.29
CA LYS A 128 -12.84 -3.13 0.57
C LYS A 128 -12.46 -3.70 1.94
N PHE A 129 -11.18 -3.68 2.28
CA PHE A 129 -10.72 -4.08 3.63
C PHE A 129 -11.30 -3.19 4.73
N TYR A 130 -11.33 -1.86 4.54
CA TYR A 130 -11.92 -0.95 5.52
C TYR A 130 -13.43 -1.18 5.72
N LEU A 131 -14.15 -1.54 4.67
CA LEU A 131 -15.59 -1.87 4.77
C LEU A 131 -15.84 -3.15 5.58
N ILE A 132 -14.92 -4.11 5.52
CA ILE A 132 -15.01 -5.36 6.30
C ILE A 132 -14.58 -5.15 7.76
N LEU A 133 -13.73 -4.16 8.04
CA LEU A 133 -13.13 -3.97 9.36
C LEU A 133 -14.14 -3.87 10.53
N PRO A 134 -15.29 -3.16 10.42
CA PRO A 134 -16.30 -3.16 11.48
C PRO A 134 -16.86 -4.55 11.80
N LEU A 135 -16.95 -5.46 10.81
CA LEU A 135 -17.39 -6.84 11.03
C LEU A 135 -16.34 -7.64 11.81
N LEU A 136 -15.06 -7.34 11.61
CA LEU A 136 -13.96 -7.99 12.34
C LEU A 136 -13.95 -7.68 13.84
N THR A 137 -14.63 -6.62 14.28
CA THR A 137 -14.74 -6.26 15.71
C THR A 137 -15.31 -7.40 16.54
N VAL A 138 -16.24 -8.18 15.96
CA VAL A 138 -16.89 -9.32 16.63
C VAL A 138 -15.86 -10.37 17.08
N PHE A 139 -14.78 -10.55 16.33
CA PHE A 139 -13.73 -11.53 16.61
C PHE A 139 -12.61 -10.98 17.50
N CYS A 140 -12.60 -9.68 17.79
CA CYS A 140 -11.51 -9.01 18.52
C CYS A 140 -11.85 -8.72 20.00
N GLY A 141 -12.85 -9.37 20.57
CA GLY A 141 -13.19 -9.25 22.00
C GLY A 141 -12.08 -9.76 22.95
N GLY A 142 -11.17 -10.59 22.44
CA GLY A 142 -9.99 -11.09 23.14
C GLY A 142 -8.89 -11.55 22.17
N LEU A 143 -7.67 -11.69 22.69
CA LEU A 143 -6.52 -12.12 21.87
C LEU A 143 -6.69 -13.54 21.33
N ILE A 144 -7.27 -14.45 22.12
CA ILE A 144 -7.47 -15.86 21.72
C ILE A 144 -8.46 -15.90 20.54
N SER A 145 -9.62 -15.24 20.64
CA SER A 145 -10.61 -15.21 19.58
C SER A 145 -10.07 -14.58 18.30
N ALA A 146 -9.32 -13.49 18.42
CA ALA A 146 -8.64 -12.85 17.29
C ALA A 146 -7.62 -13.79 16.63
N SER A 147 -6.83 -14.51 17.42
CA SER A 147 -5.82 -15.46 16.89
C SER A 147 -6.46 -16.65 16.19
N VAL A 148 -7.53 -17.21 16.77
CA VAL A 148 -8.32 -18.31 16.16
C VAL A 148 -8.93 -17.83 14.83
N PHE A 149 -9.53 -16.64 14.81
CA PHE A 149 -10.08 -16.06 13.59
C PHE A 149 -9.03 -15.97 12.48
N VAL A 150 -7.84 -15.39 12.78
CA VAL A 150 -6.76 -15.25 11.79
C VAL A 150 -6.28 -16.60 11.29
N LEU A 151 -6.10 -17.57 12.19
CA LEU A 151 -5.66 -18.92 11.81
C LEU A 151 -6.68 -19.61 10.90
N VAL A 152 -7.95 -19.65 11.30
CA VAL A 152 -9.03 -20.29 10.54
C VAL A 152 -9.19 -19.60 9.18
N SER A 153 -9.19 -18.27 9.13
CA SER A 153 -9.29 -17.51 7.86
C SER A 153 -8.10 -17.78 6.95
N THR A 154 -6.87 -17.85 7.47
CA THR A 154 -5.68 -18.16 6.69
C THR A 154 -5.77 -19.58 6.10
N LEU A 155 -6.14 -20.57 6.91
CA LEU A 155 -6.34 -21.95 6.45
C LEU A 155 -7.44 -22.04 5.40
N PHE A 156 -8.55 -21.32 5.59
CA PHE A 156 -9.67 -21.30 4.65
C PHE A 156 -9.27 -20.67 3.30
N ILE A 157 -8.56 -19.54 3.30
CA ILE A 157 -8.05 -18.91 2.07
C ILE A 157 -7.07 -19.85 1.35
N THR A 158 -6.17 -20.50 2.08
CA THR A 158 -5.23 -21.47 1.53
C THR A 158 -5.95 -22.66 0.94
N TYR A 159 -6.99 -23.17 1.62
CA TYR A 159 -7.85 -24.22 1.10
C TYR A 159 -8.51 -23.82 -0.23
N LEU A 160 -9.17 -22.65 -0.27
CA LEU A 160 -9.81 -22.16 -1.49
C LEU A 160 -8.82 -22.00 -2.65
N PHE A 161 -7.60 -21.57 -2.36
CA PHE A 161 -6.53 -21.49 -3.36
C PHE A 161 -6.10 -22.88 -3.87
N CYS A 162 -5.85 -23.82 -2.97
CA CYS A 162 -5.42 -25.18 -3.34
C CYS A 162 -6.47 -25.92 -4.18
N PHE A 163 -7.77 -25.65 -3.97
CA PHE A 163 -8.85 -26.22 -4.76
C PHE A 163 -9.24 -25.40 -6.00
N GLY A 164 -8.47 -24.36 -6.33
CA GLY A 164 -8.67 -23.53 -7.52
C GLY A 164 -9.94 -22.67 -7.51
N VAL A 165 -10.54 -22.44 -6.32
CA VAL A 165 -11.74 -21.59 -6.15
C VAL A 165 -11.37 -20.11 -6.26
N ILE A 166 -10.18 -19.73 -5.77
CA ILE A 166 -9.67 -18.36 -5.85
C ILE A 166 -8.39 -18.38 -6.68
N ASN A 167 -8.23 -17.36 -7.55
CA ASN A 167 -7.01 -17.20 -8.35
C ASN A 167 -5.78 -16.85 -7.48
N PRO A 168 -4.54 -17.09 -7.96
CA PRO A 168 -3.31 -16.83 -7.21
C PRO A 168 -3.16 -15.37 -6.75
N HIS A 169 -3.54 -14.42 -7.60
CA HIS A 169 -3.42 -13.00 -7.30
C HIS A 169 -4.31 -12.58 -6.10
N ASP A 170 -5.61 -12.92 -6.15
CA ASP A 170 -6.55 -12.53 -5.09
C ASP A 170 -6.24 -13.26 -3.77
N SER A 171 -5.85 -14.54 -3.83
CA SER A 171 -5.42 -15.28 -2.64
C SER A 171 -4.17 -14.66 -2.00
N SER A 172 -3.21 -14.20 -2.80
CA SER A 172 -2.02 -13.50 -2.31
C SER A 172 -2.35 -12.21 -1.57
N LEU A 173 -3.26 -11.41 -2.12
CA LEU A 173 -3.69 -10.16 -1.48
C LEU A 173 -4.36 -10.43 -0.13
N LEU A 174 -5.26 -11.41 -0.06
CA LEU A 174 -5.91 -11.81 1.18
C LEU A 174 -4.89 -12.34 2.20
N LEU A 175 -3.94 -13.17 1.77
CA LEU A 175 -2.87 -13.68 2.64
C LEU A 175 -1.94 -12.57 3.15
N CYS A 176 -1.70 -11.50 2.39
CA CYS A 176 -0.98 -10.33 2.88
C CYS A 176 -1.69 -9.66 4.06
N PHE A 177 -3.01 -9.45 3.98
CA PHE A 177 -3.78 -8.93 5.12
C PHE A 177 -3.73 -9.88 6.32
N MET A 178 -3.89 -11.20 6.09
CA MET A 178 -3.81 -12.21 7.16
C MET A 178 -2.43 -12.22 7.82
N ALA A 179 -1.35 -12.11 7.05
CA ALA A 179 0.01 -12.02 7.55
C ALA A 179 0.21 -10.80 8.46
N GLY A 180 -0.36 -9.66 8.07
CA GLY A 180 -0.39 -8.46 8.91
C GLY A 180 -1.17 -8.66 10.21
N MET A 181 -2.37 -9.24 10.14
CA MET A 181 -3.20 -9.55 11.32
C MET A 181 -2.52 -10.55 12.24
N PHE A 182 -1.88 -11.59 11.71
CA PHE A 182 -1.13 -12.55 12.51
C PHE A 182 0.03 -11.87 13.26
N SER A 183 0.74 -10.96 12.59
CA SER A 183 1.80 -10.18 13.20
C SER A 183 1.29 -9.31 14.36
N ALA A 184 0.07 -8.77 14.25
CA ALA A 184 -0.60 -8.02 15.32
C ALA A 184 -0.95 -8.94 16.51
N CYS A 185 -1.47 -10.14 16.26
CA CYS A 185 -1.72 -11.12 17.32
C CYS A 185 -0.42 -11.47 18.07
N LEU A 186 0.66 -11.71 17.35
CA LEU A 186 1.95 -12.07 17.97
C LEU A 186 2.52 -10.94 18.81
N ARG A 187 2.42 -9.69 18.33
CA ARG A 187 2.83 -8.52 19.09
C ARG A 187 2.04 -8.38 20.40
N ASN A 188 0.73 -8.59 20.37
CA ASN A 188 -0.13 -8.52 21.55
C ASN A 188 0.04 -9.71 22.49
N TYR A 189 0.50 -10.87 22.00
CA TYR A 189 0.88 -12.02 22.83
C TYR A 189 2.09 -11.71 23.71
N ASN A 190 2.98 -10.83 23.28
CA ASN A 190 4.10 -10.24 24.01
C ASN A 190 4.99 -11.26 24.73
N ASN A 191 5.32 -12.37 24.08
CA ASN A 191 6.24 -13.36 24.63
C ASN A 191 7.68 -12.88 24.49
N SER A 192 8.41 -12.83 25.62
CA SER A 192 9.80 -12.32 25.67
C SER A 192 10.77 -13.12 24.79
N THR A 193 10.66 -14.44 24.78
CA THR A 193 11.52 -15.32 23.97
C THR A 193 11.32 -15.06 22.49
N VAL A 194 10.06 -15.04 22.02
CA VAL A 194 9.71 -14.77 20.62
C VAL A 194 10.18 -13.38 20.22
N ASN A 195 9.92 -12.38 21.05
CA ASN A 195 10.32 -10.99 20.79
C ASN A 195 11.86 -10.87 20.68
N ASN A 196 12.63 -11.57 21.53
CA ASN A 196 14.09 -11.56 21.47
C ASN A 196 14.61 -12.21 20.19
N ILE A 197 14.01 -13.31 19.74
CA ILE A 197 14.35 -13.97 18.47
C ILE A 197 14.06 -13.03 17.30
N LEU A 198 12.87 -12.44 17.23
CA LEU A 198 12.49 -11.56 16.13
C LEU A 198 13.32 -10.26 16.08
N LYS A 199 13.79 -9.77 17.23
CA LYS A 199 14.67 -8.59 17.33
C LYS A 199 16.14 -8.90 17.05
N SER A 200 16.53 -10.17 16.98
CA SER A 200 17.89 -10.57 16.68
C SER A 200 18.34 -10.03 15.31
N TRP A 201 19.56 -9.50 15.25
CA TRP A 201 20.12 -9.01 14.00
C TRP A 201 20.29 -10.11 12.95
N VAL A 202 20.60 -11.35 13.39
CA VAL A 202 20.74 -12.52 12.51
C VAL A 202 19.42 -12.81 11.79
N VAL A 203 18.30 -12.85 12.53
CA VAL A 203 16.97 -13.09 11.97
C VAL A 203 16.56 -11.93 11.06
N GLY A 204 16.90 -10.69 11.41
CA GLY A 204 16.68 -9.52 10.57
C GLY A 204 17.42 -9.62 9.23
N VAL A 205 18.70 -9.90 9.23
CA VAL A 205 19.51 -10.06 8.00
C VAL A 205 19.02 -11.24 7.17
N PHE A 206 18.71 -12.37 7.81
CA PHE A 206 18.16 -13.53 7.12
C PHE A 206 16.82 -13.22 6.45
N SER A 207 15.96 -12.45 7.08
CA SER A 207 14.67 -12.04 6.50
C SER A 207 14.85 -11.12 5.27
N VAL A 208 15.83 -10.23 5.27
CA VAL A 208 16.21 -9.42 4.11
C VAL A 208 16.74 -10.32 2.97
N TYR A 209 17.60 -11.27 3.30
CA TYR A 209 18.08 -12.24 2.31
C TYR A 209 16.92 -13.00 1.65
N LEU A 210 15.94 -13.43 2.43
CA LEU A 210 14.76 -14.14 1.91
C LEU A 210 13.91 -13.29 0.97
N ILE A 211 13.71 -12.00 1.25
CA ILE A 211 13.04 -11.10 0.31
C ILE A 211 13.82 -10.98 -1.00
N CYS A 212 15.12 -10.74 -0.93
CA CYS A 212 15.96 -10.66 -2.11
C CYS A 212 15.90 -11.96 -2.94
N LEU A 213 15.97 -13.11 -2.27
CA LEU A 213 15.83 -14.41 -2.90
C LEU A 213 14.49 -14.57 -3.60
N ALA A 214 13.41 -14.13 -2.96
CA ALA A 214 12.06 -14.17 -3.54
C ALA A 214 11.96 -13.29 -4.80
N MET A 215 12.51 -12.07 -4.77
CA MET A 215 12.53 -11.16 -5.90
C MET A 215 13.32 -11.70 -7.09
N ILE A 216 14.38 -12.47 -6.83
CA ILE A 216 15.21 -13.07 -7.88
C ILE A 216 14.55 -14.31 -8.47
N LYS A 217 14.03 -15.20 -7.61
CA LYS A 217 13.59 -16.55 -7.99
C LYS A 217 12.19 -16.58 -8.60
N TYR A 218 11.31 -15.70 -8.16
CA TYR A 218 9.90 -15.73 -8.57
C TYR A 218 9.58 -14.54 -9.48
N PRO A 219 9.07 -14.79 -10.70
CA PRO A 219 8.74 -13.73 -11.65
C PRO A 219 7.48 -12.96 -11.25
N ASP A 220 6.61 -13.56 -10.43
CA ASP A 220 5.36 -12.96 -9.95
C ASP A 220 5.41 -12.78 -8.43
N ALA A 221 5.39 -11.53 -8.00
CA ALA A 221 5.39 -11.14 -6.59
C ALA A 221 4.03 -11.43 -5.88
N TYR A 222 2.95 -11.63 -6.64
CA TYR A 222 1.62 -11.97 -6.12
C TYR A 222 1.32 -13.45 -6.18
N ASN A 223 2.34 -14.29 -6.01
CA ASN A 223 2.17 -15.73 -5.87
C ASN A 223 2.02 -16.08 -4.38
N PRO A 224 1.00 -16.86 -3.95
CA PRO A 224 0.76 -17.21 -2.55
C PRO A 224 1.98 -17.82 -1.84
N TYR A 225 2.77 -18.62 -2.54
CA TYR A 225 3.99 -19.22 -1.98
C TYR A 225 5.06 -18.20 -1.62
N VAL A 226 5.10 -17.06 -2.31
CA VAL A 226 6.10 -16.00 -2.09
C VAL A 226 5.75 -15.14 -0.87
N ILE A 227 4.48 -15.09 -0.49
CA ILE A 227 4.02 -14.28 0.66
C ILE A 227 4.72 -14.68 1.97
N VAL A 228 5.11 -15.95 2.12
CA VAL A 228 5.85 -16.42 3.31
C VAL A 228 7.18 -15.69 3.49
N TYR A 229 7.90 -15.39 2.40
CA TYR A 229 9.18 -14.67 2.44
C TYR A 229 8.97 -13.22 2.89
N TYR A 230 7.93 -12.56 2.38
CA TYR A 230 7.58 -11.19 2.76
C TYR A 230 7.08 -11.12 4.20
N PHE A 231 6.29 -12.13 4.61
CA PHE A 231 5.79 -12.23 5.97
C PHE A 231 6.92 -12.36 6.99
N LEU A 232 7.94 -13.19 6.75
CA LEU A 232 9.09 -13.34 7.65
C LEU A 232 9.85 -12.02 7.83
N PHE A 233 9.99 -11.23 6.79
CA PHE A 233 10.54 -9.88 6.90
C PHE A 233 9.61 -8.97 7.70
N PHE A 234 8.32 -8.96 7.32
CA PHE A 234 7.34 -8.07 7.94
C PHE A 234 7.19 -8.31 9.44
N ILE A 235 7.13 -9.58 9.87
CA ILE A 235 6.98 -9.92 11.28
C ILE A 235 8.19 -9.49 12.12
N CYS A 236 9.40 -9.54 11.57
CA CYS A 236 10.60 -9.03 12.24
C CYS A 236 10.49 -7.51 12.46
N VAL A 237 10.20 -6.75 11.39
CA VAL A 237 10.15 -5.29 11.45
C VAL A 237 8.99 -4.81 12.32
N SER A 238 7.80 -5.39 12.19
CA SER A 238 6.61 -5.00 12.98
C SER A 238 6.77 -5.30 14.48
N ASN A 239 7.60 -6.27 14.86
CA ASN A 239 7.95 -6.58 16.25
C ASN A 239 9.22 -5.85 16.76
N GLY A 240 9.71 -4.88 16.00
CA GLY A 240 10.74 -3.93 16.44
C GLY A 240 12.17 -4.27 16.06
N ASN A 241 12.40 -5.15 15.08
CA ASN A 241 13.72 -5.33 14.48
C ASN A 241 14.13 -4.08 13.71
N THR A 242 15.28 -3.54 13.97
CA THR A 242 15.76 -2.30 13.36
C THR A 242 16.59 -2.54 12.10
N LEU A 243 16.78 -3.79 11.69
CA LEU A 243 17.63 -4.17 10.55
C LEU A 243 19.01 -3.47 10.61
N LEU A 244 19.75 -3.75 11.68
CA LEU A 244 21.05 -3.11 11.96
C LEU A 244 20.99 -1.57 12.07
N GLY A 245 19.85 -1.02 12.44
CA GLY A 245 19.65 0.42 12.57
C GLY A 245 19.13 1.13 11.31
N VAL A 246 19.00 0.44 10.16
CA VAL A 246 18.52 1.02 8.90
C VAL A 246 17.12 1.62 9.06
N MET A 247 16.23 0.98 9.83
CA MET A 247 14.88 1.51 10.08
C MET A 247 14.85 2.80 10.94
N ARG A 248 15.97 3.14 11.59
CA ARG A 248 16.10 4.39 12.36
C ARG A 248 16.68 5.55 11.55
N PHE A 249 17.15 5.27 10.33
CA PHE A 249 17.79 6.28 9.47
C PHE A 249 16.79 7.37 9.09
N THR A 250 17.09 8.63 9.45
CA THR A 250 16.17 9.78 9.30
C THR A 250 15.68 10.01 7.87
N PRO A 251 16.53 9.95 6.82
CA PRO A 251 16.06 10.07 5.45
C PRO A 251 15.06 9.01 5.04
N LEU A 252 15.24 7.75 5.49
CA LEU A 252 14.30 6.67 5.19
C LEU A 252 12.94 6.92 5.87
N ARG A 253 12.95 7.42 7.10
CA ARG A 253 11.74 7.82 7.81
C ARG A 253 11.03 8.98 7.13
N PHE A 254 11.78 9.94 6.59
CA PHE A 254 11.22 11.04 5.81
C PHE A 254 10.53 10.54 4.54
N ILE A 255 11.19 9.66 3.76
CA ILE A 255 10.57 9.03 2.60
C ILE A 255 9.30 8.26 3.00
N GLY A 256 9.31 7.58 4.15
CA GLY A 256 8.13 6.94 4.70
C GLY A 256 6.98 7.91 5.00
N LEU A 257 7.25 9.13 5.45
CA LEU A 257 6.23 10.15 5.69
C LEU A 257 5.53 10.62 4.39
N ILE A 258 6.29 10.78 3.31
CA ILE A 258 5.77 11.24 2.00
C ILE A 258 5.41 10.08 1.07
N SER A 259 5.48 8.82 1.55
CA SER A 259 5.33 7.61 0.73
C SER A 259 3.99 7.52 0.02
N TYR A 260 2.91 7.97 0.64
CA TYR A 260 1.58 7.99 0.03
C TYR A 260 1.51 8.98 -1.14
N SER A 261 2.06 10.18 -0.98
CA SER A 261 2.18 11.13 -2.08
C SER A 261 3.08 10.58 -3.21
N ILE A 262 4.21 9.95 -2.87
CA ILE A 262 5.09 9.29 -3.87
C ILE A 262 4.30 8.21 -4.61
N TYR A 263 3.60 7.35 -3.90
CA TYR A 263 2.85 6.24 -4.47
C TYR A 263 1.83 6.70 -5.52
N LEU A 264 1.09 7.77 -5.25
CA LEU A 264 0.08 8.28 -6.18
C LEU A 264 0.67 9.07 -7.36
N MET A 265 1.79 9.79 -7.14
CA MET A 265 2.30 10.77 -8.11
C MET A 265 3.45 10.25 -8.98
N HIS A 266 4.19 9.20 -8.56
CA HIS A 266 5.40 8.79 -9.27
C HIS A 266 5.14 8.40 -10.74
N GLY A 267 4.03 7.69 -11.01
CA GLY A 267 3.67 7.30 -12.37
C GLY A 267 3.41 8.52 -13.27
N ILE A 268 2.68 9.51 -12.75
CA ILE A 268 2.36 10.76 -13.46
C ILE A 268 3.64 11.52 -13.78
N ILE A 269 4.52 11.68 -12.79
CA ILE A 269 5.77 12.42 -12.94
C ILE A 269 6.71 11.72 -13.91
N LEU A 270 6.86 10.39 -13.78
CA LEU A 270 7.69 9.61 -14.71
C LEU A 270 7.15 9.70 -16.14
N ASN A 271 5.84 9.59 -16.33
CA ASN A 271 5.21 9.67 -17.64
C ASN A 271 5.46 11.04 -18.30
N LEU A 272 5.25 12.13 -17.56
CA LEU A 272 5.56 13.48 -18.05
C LEU A 272 7.06 13.66 -18.34
N SER A 273 7.93 13.12 -17.48
CA SER A 273 9.38 13.17 -17.73
C SER A 273 9.78 12.45 -19.02
N VAL A 274 9.18 11.28 -19.29
CA VAL A 274 9.38 10.56 -20.56
C VAL A 274 8.90 11.41 -21.74
N HIS A 275 7.73 12.01 -21.62
CA HIS A 275 7.13 12.81 -22.71
C HIS A 275 7.99 14.03 -23.07
N PHE A 276 8.48 14.78 -22.08
CA PHE A 276 9.21 16.03 -22.31
C PHE A 276 10.71 15.85 -22.54
N MET A 277 11.30 14.75 -22.06
CA MET A 277 12.76 14.55 -22.09
C MET A 277 13.19 13.35 -22.93
N GLY A 278 12.25 12.46 -23.32
CA GLY A 278 12.56 11.13 -23.86
C GLY A 278 13.44 11.11 -25.10
N ASP A 279 13.28 12.06 -26.01
CA ASP A 279 14.04 12.12 -27.28
C ASP A 279 15.40 12.84 -27.14
N SER A 280 15.56 13.68 -26.13
CA SER A 280 16.74 14.55 -25.95
C SER A 280 17.75 14.00 -24.94
N PHE A 281 17.30 13.18 -23.99
CA PHE A 281 18.10 12.66 -22.88
C PHE A 281 18.00 11.13 -22.83
N GLY A 282 19.14 10.46 -22.76
CA GLY A 282 19.16 9.01 -22.59
C GLY A 282 18.40 8.57 -21.31
N TYR A 283 17.83 7.36 -21.32
CA TYR A 283 17.02 6.79 -20.24
C TYR A 283 17.60 6.97 -18.82
N LYS A 284 18.92 6.85 -18.67
CA LYS A 284 19.62 7.05 -17.40
C LYS A 284 19.46 8.49 -16.86
N SER A 285 19.69 9.50 -17.72
CA SER A 285 19.55 10.91 -17.31
C SER A 285 18.11 11.25 -16.92
N MET A 286 17.14 10.69 -17.63
CA MET A 286 15.72 10.86 -17.33
C MET A 286 15.36 10.31 -15.94
N VAL A 287 15.81 9.11 -15.58
CA VAL A 287 15.55 8.54 -14.24
C VAL A 287 16.22 9.37 -13.15
N PHE A 288 17.47 9.80 -13.36
CA PHE A 288 18.19 10.63 -12.39
C PHE A 288 17.53 11.99 -12.14
N THR A 289 16.90 12.58 -13.14
CA THR A 289 16.17 13.85 -12.98
C THR A 289 14.76 13.65 -12.40
N ALA A 290 14.07 12.57 -12.77
CA ALA A 290 12.73 12.29 -12.28
C ALA A 290 12.68 12.00 -10.77
N ILE A 291 13.70 11.36 -10.20
CA ILE A 291 13.74 11.04 -8.75
C ILE A 291 13.69 12.30 -7.88
N PRO A 292 14.61 13.29 -8.01
CA PRO A 292 14.56 14.51 -7.19
C PRO A 292 13.30 15.34 -7.45
N ILE A 293 12.81 15.41 -8.69
CA ILE A 293 11.54 16.05 -9.02
C ILE A 293 10.38 15.40 -8.27
N THR A 294 10.32 14.06 -8.26
CA THR A 294 9.30 13.30 -7.51
C THR A 294 9.38 13.61 -6.03
N ILE A 295 10.56 13.57 -5.41
CA ILE A 295 10.74 13.87 -3.99
C ILE A 295 10.29 15.31 -3.69
N PHE A 296 10.67 16.28 -4.52
CA PHE A 296 10.30 17.70 -4.33
C PHE A 296 8.77 17.91 -4.43
N ILE A 297 8.13 17.42 -5.50
CA ILE A 297 6.67 17.53 -5.69
C ILE A 297 5.93 16.81 -4.57
N CYS A 298 6.34 15.59 -4.21
CA CYS A 298 5.67 14.80 -3.18
C CYS A 298 5.88 15.39 -1.77
N THR A 299 7.02 16.03 -1.50
CA THR A 299 7.21 16.77 -0.25
C THR A 299 6.28 17.98 -0.18
N THR A 300 6.16 18.72 -1.27
CA THR A 300 5.27 19.88 -1.37
C THR A 300 3.81 19.48 -1.18
N THR A 301 3.34 18.45 -1.89
CA THR A 301 1.97 17.95 -1.75
C THR A 301 1.69 17.37 -0.36
N TYR A 302 2.67 16.69 0.26
CA TYR A 302 2.54 16.24 1.64
C TYR A 302 2.33 17.42 2.60
N ILE A 303 3.13 18.48 2.52
CA ILE A 303 3.05 19.63 3.43
C ILE A 303 1.74 20.38 3.24
N PHE A 304 1.36 20.68 2.01
CA PHE A 304 0.22 21.56 1.71
C PHE A 304 -1.12 20.83 1.68
N ILE A 305 -1.15 19.54 1.38
CA ILE A 305 -2.38 18.76 1.26
C ILE A 305 -2.49 17.74 2.40
N GLU A 306 -1.65 16.70 2.40
CA GLU A 306 -1.83 15.54 3.27
C GLU A 306 -1.75 15.91 4.76
N ARG A 307 -0.72 16.67 5.15
CA ARG A 307 -0.50 17.09 6.54
C ARG A 307 -1.63 17.97 7.06
N LYS A 308 -2.09 18.96 6.27
CA LYS A 308 -3.17 19.88 6.69
C LYS A 308 -4.47 19.17 6.98
N PHE A 309 -4.91 18.28 6.07
CA PHE A 309 -6.14 17.54 6.24
C PHE A 309 -6.06 16.50 7.37
N SER A 310 -4.91 15.87 7.56
CA SER A 310 -4.67 14.95 8.68
C SER A 310 -4.74 15.67 10.04
N HIS A 311 -4.26 16.91 10.15
CA HIS A 311 -4.38 17.73 11.36
C HIS A 311 -5.82 18.20 11.59
N ALA A 312 -6.53 18.63 10.55
CA ALA A 312 -7.94 19.04 10.66
C ALA A 312 -8.84 17.91 11.17
N SER A 313 -8.58 16.68 10.76
CA SER A 313 -9.28 15.49 11.28
C SER A 313 -9.12 15.33 12.80
N LYS A 314 -7.92 15.54 13.33
CA LYS A 314 -7.65 15.45 14.77
C LYS A 314 -8.38 16.55 15.55
N SER A 315 -8.33 17.80 15.09
CA SER A 315 -9.00 18.94 15.71
C SER A 315 -10.53 18.75 15.77
N ASN A 316 -11.17 18.40 14.66
CA ASN A 316 -12.60 18.22 14.59
C ASN A 316 -13.13 17.09 15.51
N ILE A 317 -12.33 16.05 15.72
CA ILE A 317 -12.70 14.95 16.61
C ILE A 317 -12.59 15.37 18.07
N VAL A 318 -11.51 16.08 18.44
CA VAL A 318 -11.33 16.60 19.80
C VAL A 318 -12.49 17.54 20.16
N THR A 319 -12.84 18.47 19.28
CA THR A 319 -13.95 19.41 19.50
C THR A 319 -15.30 18.69 19.71
N ARG A 320 -15.56 17.63 18.96
CA ARG A 320 -16.80 16.84 19.10
C ARG A 320 -16.86 16.03 20.38
N ILE A 321 -15.75 15.43 20.81
CA ILE A 321 -15.69 14.67 22.07
C ILE A 321 -15.88 15.62 23.27
N THR A 322 -15.37 16.83 23.19
CA THR A 322 -15.55 17.84 24.24
C THR A 322 -17.00 18.32 24.28
N ALA A 323 -17.63 18.53 23.13
CA ALA A 323 -19.04 18.94 23.06
C ALA A 323 -20.01 17.85 23.56
N SER A 324 -19.77 16.57 23.26
CA SER A 324 -20.62 15.48 23.76
C SER A 324 -20.54 15.32 25.27
N LYS A 325 -19.38 15.51 25.88
CA LYS A 325 -19.21 15.46 27.34
C LYS A 325 -19.90 16.62 28.10
N ILE A 326 -20.06 17.78 27.42
CA ILE A 326 -20.77 18.93 28.00
C ILE A 326 -22.31 18.70 27.98
N HIS A 327 -22.82 17.92 27.04
CA HIS A 327 -24.24 17.59 26.95
C HIS A 327 -24.69 16.42 27.86
N GLU A 328 -23.73 15.67 28.43
CA GLU A 328 -23.98 14.56 29.37
C GLU A 328 -23.86 14.99 30.85
N GLN A 329 -23.50 16.24 31.12
CA GLN A 329 -23.51 16.89 32.44
C GLN A 329 -24.74 17.82 32.57
#